data_408a3991240b24592a00c2fcab9f975f
#
_entry.id   408a3991240b24592a00c2fcab9f975f
#
_cell.length_a   1.000
_cell.length_b   1.000
_cell.length_c   1.000
_cell.angle_alpha   90.00
_cell.angle_beta   90.00
_cell.angle_gamma   90.00
#
_symmetry.space_group_name_H-M   'P 1'
#
loop_
_entity.id
_entity.type
_entity.pdbx_description
1 polymer ?
#
loop_
_entity_poly.entity_id
_entity_poly.type
_entity_poly.pdbx_seq_one_letter_code
_entity_poly.pdbx_strand_id
1 'polypeptide(L)'
;EETEYIPESYYWTVESNEISGWPQGPQIEAEAAVVMDADTGAFLYSKNMDRKEYPASITKIMTALVAIESGKLDSKIRFSENAVYNLEEGSSHVGIQVGEVLSMRRALYGLMLESANDVANGIAETVGGSISGFADLMNAKAAELGCVNTHFTNPHGLQNEEHYTCARDMALITHRYNALRSEE
;
A
#
# COMPACT_ATOMS: atom_id res chain seq x y z
N GLU A 1 -24.01 29.12 -10.20
CA GLU A 1 -22.86 28.89 -9.28
C GLU A 1 -23.03 27.47 -8.75
N GLU A 2 -22.18 26.54 -9.17
CA GLU A 2 -22.09 25.22 -8.55
C GLU A 2 -21.54 25.45 -7.13
N THR A 3 -22.35 25.15 -6.12
CA THR A 3 -21.88 25.10 -4.74
C THR A 3 -20.92 23.93 -4.63
N GLU A 4 -19.65 24.23 -4.39
CA GLU A 4 -18.58 23.23 -4.15
C GLU A 4 -19.03 22.32 -2.98
N TYR A 5 -19.16 21.02 -3.26
CA TYR A 5 -19.55 20.05 -2.25
C TYR A 5 -18.36 19.83 -1.30
N ILE A 6 -18.52 20.22 -0.05
CA ILE A 6 -17.55 19.95 1.02
C ILE A 6 -18.04 18.71 1.78
N PRO A 7 -17.30 17.59 1.79
CA PRO A 7 -17.70 16.38 2.51
C PRO A 7 -17.73 16.62 4.02
N GLU A 8 -18.57 15.85 4.73
CA GLU A 8 -18.71 15.94 6.20
C GLU A 8 -17.37 15.74 6.92
N SER A 9 -16.53 14.86 6.37
CA SER A 9 -15.17 14.59 6.90
C SER A 9 -14.30 15.83 7.02
N TYR A 10 -14.52 16.86 6.21
CA TYR A 10 -13.80 18.14 6.33
C TYR A 10 -13.96 18.78 7.72
N TYR A 11 -15.09 18.56 8.38
CA TYR A 11 -15.40 19.15 9.69
C TYR A 11 -14.98 18.25 10.87
N TRP A 12 -14.42 17.08 10.60
CA TRP A 12 -13.97 16.18 11.68
C TRP A 12 -12.71 16.72 12.35
N THR A 13 -12.52 16.33 13.62
CA THR A 13 -11.42 16.78 14.45
C THR A 13 -10.07 16.38 13.85
N VAL A 14 -9.12 17.32 13.86
CA VAL A 14 -7.70 17.07 13.63
C VAL A 14 -7.04 16.94 15.02
N GLU A 15 -6.77 15.70 15.44
CA GLU A 15 -6.33 15.39 16.81
C GLU A 15 -5.02 16.09 17.17
N SER A 16 -4.10 16.26 16.22
CA SER A 16 -2.83 16.98 16.45
C SER A 16 -3.04 18.44 16.81
N ASN A 17 -4.18 19.07 16.42
CA ASN A 17 -4.51 20.44 16.77
C ASN A 17 -4.93 20.61 18.24
N GLU A 18 -5.27 19.52 18.92
CA GLU A 18 -5.63 19.52 20.35
C GLU A 18 -4.38 19.43 21.26
N ILE A 19 -3.20 19.17 20.69
CA ILE A 19 -1.94 19.07 21.44
C ILE A 19 -1.46 20.47 21.81
N SER A 20 -1.37 20.76 23.10
CA SER A 20 -0.94 22.06 23.60
C SER A 20 0.49 22.40 23.14
N GLY A 21 0.64 23.56 22.53
CA GLY A 21 1.93 24.06 22.00
C GLY A 21 2.35 23.42 20.66
N TRP A 22 1.52 22.54 20.07
CA TRP A 22 1.79 21.96 18.75
C TRP A 22 1.31 22.89 17.63
N PRO A 23 2.01 22.93 16.47
CA PRO A 23 1.55 23.71 15.32
C PRO A 23 0.18 23.27 14.83
N GLN A 24 -0.68 24.24 14.51
CA GLN A 24 -2.00 23.93 13.97
C GLN A 24 -1.90 23.45 12.52
N GLY A 25 -2.43 22.26 12.24
CA GLY A 25 -2.54 21.70 10.91
C GLY A 25 -3.84 22.14 10.21
N PRO A 26 -3.89 22.08 8.85
CA PRO A 26 -5.08 22.44 8.09
C PRO A 26 -6.21 21.44 8.28
N GLN A 27 -7.46 21.89 8.07
CA GLN A 27 -8.57 21.00 7.80
C GLN A 27 -8.43 20.43 6.40
N ILE A 28 -8.76 19.15 6.24
CA ILE A 28 -8.69 18.42 4.98
C ILE A 28 -9.95 17.57 4.78
N GLU A 29 -10.29 17.27 3.55
CA GLU A 29 -11.47 16.48 3.20
C GLU A 29 -11.27 14.97 3.43
N ALA A 30 -10.02 14.49 3.45
CA ALA A 30 -9.74 13.08 3.72
C ALA A 30 -10.28 12.65 5.08
N GLU A 31 -10.84 11.44 5.14
CA GLU A 31 -11.41 10.88 6.37
C GLU A 31 -10.34 10.51 7.40
N ALA A 32 -9.16 10.08 6.92
CA ALA A 32 -8.00 9.77 7.75
C ALA A 32 -6.72 10.28 7.10
N ALA A 33 -5.80 10.82 7.89
CA ALA A 33 -4.51 11.28 7.40
C ALA A 33 -3.46 11.38 8.50
N VAL A 34 -2.19 11.25 8.10
CA VAL A 34 -1.03 11.53 8.95
C VAL A 34 0.07 12.25 8.16
N VAL A 35 0.88 13.00 8.87
CA VAL A 35 2.21 13.41 8.41
C VAL A 35 3.22 12.87 9.42
N MET A 36 4.22 12.16 8.93
CA MET A 36 5.29 11.61 9.73
C MET A 36 6.64 12.18 9.27
N ASP A 37 7.46 12.59 10.21
CA ASP A 37 8.83 12.96 9.94
C ASP A 37 9.64 11.72 9.56
N ALA A 38 10.30 11.76 8.40
CA ALA A 38 10.97 10.59 7.84
C ALA A 38 12.28 10.22 8.57
N ASP A 39 12.90 11.17 9.26
CA ASP A 39 14.17 10.92 9.96
C ASP A 39 13.92 10.39 11.38
N THR A 40 12.92 10.93 12.06
CA THR A 40 12.64 10.62 13.47
C THR A 40 11.51 9.63 13.68
N GLY A 41 10.63 9.43 12.68
CA GLY A 41 9.40 8.64 12.81
C GLY A 41 8.31 9.34 13.63
N ALA A 42 8.48 10.62 14.00
CA ALA A 42 7.50 11.36 14.78
C ALA A 42 6.28 11.73 13.93
N PHE A 43 5.08 11.53 14.49
CA PHE A 43 3.84 11.99 13.85
C PHE A 43 3.64 13.49 14.12
N LEU A 44 3.63 14.29 13.05
CA LEU A 44 3.51 15.75 13.08
C LEU A 44 2.07 16.22 12.90
N TYR A 45 1.25 15.44 12.22
CA TYR A 45 -0.17 15.70 11.97
C TYR A 45 -0.95 14.40 12.06
N SER A 46 -2.11 14.43 12.66
CA SER A 46 -3.02 13.29 12.74
C SER A 46 -4.48 13.71 12.63
N LYS A 47 -5.21 12.94 11.83
CA LYS A 47 -6.66 12.98 11.69
C LYS A 47 -7.13 11.55 11.52
N ASN A 48 -7.89 11.01 12.50
CA ASN A 48 -8.38 9.62 12.49
C ASN A 48 -7.31 8.59 12.10
N MET A 49 -6.06 8.79 12.50
CA MET A 49 -4.93 8.03 11.96
C MET A 49 -4.98 6.53 12.23
N ASP A 50 -5.76 6.11 13.23
CA ASP A 50 -5.94 4.70 13.62
C ASP A 50 -7.25 4.10 13.08
N ARG A 51 -8.06 4.89 12.36
CA ARG A 51 -9.30 4.42 11.76
C ARG A 51 -8.99 3.42 10.65
N LYS A 52 -9.71 2.28 10.67
CA LYS A 52 -9.62 1.28 9.60
C LYS A 52 -10.26 1.79 8.33
N GLU A 53 -9.51 1.71 7.24
CA GLU A 53 -9.90 2.12 5.90
C GLU A 53 -9.50 1.06 4.88
N TYR A 54 -10.13 1.07 3.73
CA TYR A 54 -9.76 0.24 2.60
C TYR A 54 -8.61 0.90 1.82
N PRO A 55 -7.43 0.27 1.75
CA PRO A 55 -6.24 0.92 1.19
C PRO A 55 -6.27 1.09 -0.33
N ALA A 56 -7.06 0.32 -1.05
CA ALA A 56 -6.99 0.27 -2.50
C ALA A 56 -5.53 0.09 -2.98
N SER A 57 -5.13 0.76 -4.05
CA SER A 57 -3.81 0.57 -4.67
C SER A 57 -2.60 1.01 -3.83
N ILE A 58 -2.78 1.74 -2.72
CA ILE A 58 -1.64 2.00 -1.81
C ILE A 58 -1.12 0.71 -1.15
N THR A 59 -1.89 -0.37 -1.16
CA THR A 59 -1.45 -1.74 -0.83
C THR A 59 -0.14 -2.10 -1.54
N LYS A 60 0.07 -1.62 -2.77
CA LYS A 60 1.23 -1.96 -3.60
C LYS A 60 2.56 -1.45 -3.03
N ILE A 61 2.54 -0.51 -2.10
CA ILE A 61 3.72 -0.10 -1.34
C ILE A 61 4.21 -1.28 -0.49
N MET A 62 3.31 -1.98 0.21
CA MET A 62 3.66 -3.20 0.95
C MET A 62 4.10 -4.32 0.01
N THR A 63 3.45 -4.48 -1.13
CA THR A 63 3.84 -5.48 -2.14
C THR A 63 5.25 -5.23 -2.64
N ALA A 64 5.60 -3.99 -2.96
CA ALA A 64 6.95 -3.61 -3.36
C ALA A 64 7.98 -3.84 -2.23
N LEU A 65 7.65 -3.46 -0.99
CA LEU A 65 8.50 -3.65 0.18
C LEU A 65 8.84 -5.13 0.37
N VAL A 66 7.84 -6.01 0.40
CA VAL A 66 8.04 -7.46 0.57
C VAL A 66 8.83 -8.06 -0.60
N ALA A 67 8.56 -7.61 -1.83
CA ALA A 67 9.30 -8.07 -3.01
C ALA A 67 10.79 -7.68 -2.96
N ILE A 68 11.09 -6.45 -2.56
CA ILE A 68 12.48 -5.95 -2.42
C ILE A 68 13.20 -6.74 -1.32
N GLU A 69 12.61 -6.87 -0.13
CA GLU A 69 13.23 -7.59 1.00
C GLU A 69 13.33 -9.10 0.80
N SER A 70 12.62 -9.67 -0.18
CA SER A 70 12.68 -11.10 -0.49
C SER A 70 14.04 -11.60 -1.00
N GLY A 71 14.94 -10.69 -1.40
CA GLY A 71 16.21 -11.02 -2.05
C GLY A 71 16.08 -11.55 -3.48
N LYS A 72 14.89 -11.43 -4.09
CA LYS A 72 14.57 -11.97 -5.44
C LYS A 72 14.59 -10.91 -6.55
N LEU A 73 15.24 -9.74 -6.35
CA LEU A 73 15.26 -8.64 -7.32
C LEU A 73 15.81 -9.03 -8.70
N ASP A 74 16.75 -9.97 -8.74
CA ASP A 74 17.34 -10.47 -10.00
C ASP A 74 16.59 -11.66 -10.59
N SER A 75 15.49 -12.09 -9.95
CA SER A 75 14.64 -13.19 -10.44
C SER A 75 13.80 -12.75 -11.64
N LYS A 76 13.36 -13.76 -12.40
CA LYS A 76 12.38 -13.60 -13.48
C LYS A 76 11.02 -14.09 -13.01
N ILE A 77 10.00 -13.31 -13.31
CA ILE A 77 8.60 -13.63 -13.11
C ILE A 77 8.08 -14.23 -14.42
N ARG A 78 7.55 -15.44 -14.37
CA ARG A 78 6.75 -16.03 -15.44
C ARG A 78 5.29 -15.94 -15.03
N PHE A 79 4.51 -15.19 -15.80
CA PHE A 79 3.12 -14.94 -15.48
C PHE A 79 2.24 -16.15 -15.76
N SER A 80 1.54 -16.60 -14.75
CA SER A 80 0.57 -17.68 -14.81
C SER A 80 -0.78 -17.19 -15.37
N GLU A 81 -1.63 -18.11 -15.73
CA GLU A 81 -3.02 -17.83 -16.09
C GLU A 81 -3.76 -17.15 -14.92
N ASN A 82 -3.52 -17.59 -13.70
CA ASN A 82 -4.12 -16.98 -12.50
C ASN A 82 -3.64 -15.53 -12.28
N ALA A 83 -2.36 -15.23 -12.49
CA ALA A 83 -1.85 -13.87 -12.34
C ALA A 83 -2.50 -12.91 -13.36
N VAL A 84 -2.76 -13.38 -14.58
CA VAL A 84 -3.28 -12.58 -15.70
C VAL A 84 -4.80 -12.40 -15.66
N TYR A 85 -5.54 -13.44 -15.32
CA TYR A 85 -7.00 -13.43 -15.46
C TYR A 85 -7.76 -13.33 -14.13
N ASN A 86 -7.12 -13.52 -12.98
CA ASN A 86 -7.77 -13.36 -11.68
C ASN A 86 -7.75 -11.88 -11.25
N LEU A 87 -8.44 -11.05 -12.04
CA LEU A 87 -8.57 -9.62 -11.86
C LEU A 87 -10.03 -9.20 -12.04
N GLU A 88 -10.43 -8.13 -11.37
CA GLU A 88 -11.73 -7.50 -11.61
C GLU A 88 -11.73 -6.76 -12.95
N GLU A 89 -12.85 -6.84 -13.68
CA GLU A 89 -13.04 -6.12 -14.93
C GLU A 89 -12.88 -4.60 -14.72
N GLY A 90 -12.12 -3.95 -15.60
CA GLY A 90 -11.85 -2.52 -15.53
C GLY A 90 -10.77 -2.12 -14.50
N SER A 91 -10.19 -3.08 -13.77
CA SER A 91 -9.08 -2.78 -12.85
C SER A 91 -7.75 -2.52 -13.61
N SER A 92 -6.83 -1.76 -12.98
CA SER A 92 -5.56 -1.37 -13.60
C SER A 92 -4.67 -2.58 -13.91
N HIS A 93 -4.19 -2.69 -15.15
CA HIS A 93 -3.24 -3.72 -15.60
C HIS A 93 -2.41 -3.20 -16.78
N VAL A 94 -1.28 -3.83 -17.05
CA VAL A 94 -0.42 -3.51 -18.21
C VAL A 94 -0.59 -4.47 -19.39
N GLY A 95 -1.53 -5.40 -19.30
CA GLY A 95 -1.88 -6.34 -20.35
C GLY A 95 -0.86 -7.46 -20.56
N ILE A 96 -0.23 -7.91 -19.48
CA ILE A 96 0.66 -9.08 -19.47
C ILE A 96 -0.05 -10.29 -20.08
N GLN A 97 0.67 -11.08 -20.87
CA GLN A 97 0.16 -12.33 -21.45
C GLN A 97 0.60 -13.54 -20.62
N VAL A 98 -0.24 -14.59 -20.60
CA VAL A 98 0.11 -15.86 -19.96
C VAL A 98 1.42 -16.42 -20.53
N GLY A 99 2.34 -16.77 -19.65
CA GLY A 99 3.67 -17.27 -20.02
C GLY A 99 4.71 -16.18 -20.34
N GLU A 100 4.31 -14.91 -20.40
CA GLU A 100 5.24 -13.80 -20.55
C GLU A 100 6.22 -13.75 -19.37
N VAL A 101 7.41 -13.21 -19.60
CA VAL A 101 8.49 -13.19 -18.61
C VAL A 101 9.04 -11.77 -18.46
N LEU A 102 8.96 -11.24 -17.24
CA LEU A 102 9.62 -9.98 -16.86
C LEU A 102 10.70 -10.24 -15.79
N SER A 103 11.70 -9.36 -15.71
CA SER A 103 12.53 -9.30 -14.51
C SER A 103 11.75 -8.70 -13.35
N MET A 104 12.06 -9.09 -12.10
CA MET A 104 11.44 -8.51 -10.91
C MET A 104 11.56 -6.98 -10.89
N ARG A 105 12.71 -6.42 -11.26
CA ARG A 105 12.92 -4.97 -11.34
C ARG A 105 11.93 -4.29 -12.31
N ARG A 106 11.72 -4.85 -13.52
CA ARG A 106 10.71 -4.31 -14.45
C ARG A 106 9.29 -4.44 -13.94
N ALA A 107 8.99 -5.55 -13.29
CA ALA A 107 7.69 -5.76 -12.65
C ALA A 107 7.42 -4.71 -11.57
N LEU A 108 8.41 -4.39 -10.74
CA LEU A 108 8.27 -3.31 -9.73
C LEU A 108 8.00 -1.94 -10.35
N TYR A 109 8.58 -1.61 -11.51
CA TYR A 109 8.21 -0.39 -12.24
C TYR A 109 6.76 -0.43 -12.72
N GLY A 110 6.29 -1.54 -13.31
CA GLY A 110 4.89 -1.69 -13.71
C GLY A 110 3.93 -1.61 -12.52
N LEU A 111 4.30 -2.22 -11.39
CA LEU A 111 3.55 -2.14 -10.15
C LEU A 111 3.37 -0.71 -9.65
N MET A 112 4.46 0.06 -9.60
CA MET A 112 4.46 1.37 -8.94
C MET A 112 4.05 2.53 -9.88
N LEU A 113 4.33 2.45 -11.18
CA LEU A 113 4.02 3.52 -12.13
C LEU A 113 2.63 3.37 -12.77
N GLU A 114 2.22 2.14 -13.08
CA GLU A 114 0.96 1.84 -13.75
C GLU A 114 -0.08 1.23 -12.80
N SER A 115 0.28 1.02 -11.54
CA SER A 115 -0.59 0.36 -10.57
C SER A 115 -1.08 -1.02 -11.04
N ALA A 116 -0.26 -1.76 -11.78
CA ALA A 116 -0.63 -2.97 -12.51
C ALA A 116 -0.97 -4.14 -11.58
N ASN A 117 -2.22 -4.60 -11.61
CA ASN A 117 -2.71 -5.69 -10.76
C ASN A 117 -2.25 -7.07 -11.24
N ASP A 118 -2.15 -7.28 -12.58
CA ASP A 118 -1.56 -8.49 -13.19
C ASP A 118 -0.10 -8.66 -12.75
N VAL A 119 0.65 -7.57 -12.72
CA VAL A 119 2.02 -7.55 -12.24
C VAL A 119 2.10 -7.85 -10.75
N ALA A 120 1.21 -7.27 -9.93
CA ALA A 120 1.15 -7.54 -8.50
C ALA A 120 0.94 -9.03 -8.21
N ASN A 121 0.04 -9.69 -8.95
CA ASN A 121 -0.21 -11.13 -8.85
C ASN A 121 1.03 -11.95 -9.24
N GLY A 122 1.72 -11.59 -10.34
CA GLY A 122 2.94 -12.28 -10.76
C GLY A 122 4.08 -12.15 -9.74
N ILE A 123 4.24 -10.98 -9.12
CA ILE A 123 5.18 -10.77 -8.00
C ILE A 123 4.80 -11.68 -6.83
N ALA A 124 3.53 -11.70 -6.45
CA ALA A 124 3.03 -12.50 -5.33
C ALA A 124 3.29 -13.99 -5.52
N GLU A 125 2.98 -14.53 -6.69
CA GLU A 125 3.25 -15.95 -7.00
C GLU A 125 4.74 -16.27 -6.98
N THR A 126 5.59 -15.36 -7.47
CA THR A 126 7.05 -15.59 -7.53
C THR A 126 7.68 -15.53 -6.14
N VAL A 127 7.23 -14.62 -5.28
CA VAL A 127 7.82 -14.41 -3.94
C VAL A 127 7.20 -15.33 -2.91
N GLY A 128 5.87 -15.40 -2.87
CA GLY A 128 5.09 -16.13 -1.87
C GLY A 128 4.64 -17.53 -2.31
N GLY A 129 4.89 -17.91 -3.57
CA GLY A 129 4.43 -19.20 -4.14
C GLY A 129 2.94 -19.21 -4.51
N SER A 130 2.15 -18.30 -3.97
CA SER A 130 0.74 -18.08 -4.29
C SER A 130 0.32 -16.67 -3.81
N ILE A 131 -0.85 -16.19 -4.24
CA ILE A 131 -1.41 -14.92 -3.76
C ILE A 131 -1.64 -14.98 -2.25
N SER A 132 -2.21 -16.06 -1.72
CA SER A 132 -2.42 -16.22 -0.28
C SER A 132 -1.11 -16.32 0.50
N GLY A 133 -0.13 -17.10 0.03
CA GLY A 133 1.18 -17.18 0.67
C GLY A 133 1.92 -15.84 0.68
N PHE A 134 1.71 -15.02 -0.35
CA PHE A 134 2.25 -13.67 -0.36
C PHE A 134 1.52 -12.74 0.62
N ALA A 135 0.19 -12.86 0.75
CA ALA A 135 -0.59 -12.13 1.75
C ALA A 135 -0.11 -12.45 3.18
N ASP A 136 0.24 -13.72 3.46
CA ASP A 136 0.84 -14.11 4.74
C ASP A 136 2.17 -13.40 4.99
N LEU A 137 3.02 -13.25 3.96
CA LEU A 137 4.27 -12.47 4.07
C LEU A 137 4.01 -10.99 4.30
N MET A 138 3.01 -10.40 3.62
CA MET A 138 2.60 -9.00 3.85
C MET A 138 2.14 -8.79 5.29
N ASN A 139 1.32 -9.68 5.83
CA ASN A 139 0.82 -9.61 7.21
C ASN A 139 1.93 -9.81 8.24
N ALA A 140 2.86 -10.74 7.98
CA ALA A 140 4.04 -10.91 8.83
C ALA A 140 4.91 -9.65 8.86
N LYS A 141 5.12 -9.01 7.69
CA LYS A 141 5.86 -7.75 7.59
C LYS A 141 5.13 -6.61 8.30
N ALA A 142 3.82 -6.49 8.15
CA ALA A 142 3.01 -5.50 8.87
C ALA A 142 3.19 -5.64 10.40
N ALA A 143 3.11 -6.87 10.92
CA ALA A 143 3.34 -7.14 12.34
C ALA A 143 4.77 -6.78 12.79
N GLU A 144 5.79 -7.11 11.99
CA GLU A 144 7.19 -6.74 12.26
C GLU A 144 7.38 -5.22 12.37
N LEU A 145 6.67 -4.45 11.53
CA LEU A 145 6.70 -2.99 11.53
C LEU A 145 5.86 -2.35 12.64
N GLY A 146 5.16 -3.14 13.44
CA GLY A 146 4.30 -2.65 14.52
C GLY A 146 2.92 -2.17 14.06
N CYS A 147 2.49 -2.55 12.86
CA CYS A 147 1.14 -2.28 12.38
C CYS A 147 0.11 -3.07 13.19
N VAL A 148 -0.93 -2.41 13.70
CA VAL A 148 -1.94 -3.04 14.57
C VAL A 148 -3.35 -3.01 13.98
N ASN A 149 -3.59 -2.17 12.98
CA ASN A 149 -4.88 -2.01 12.31
C ASN A 149 -4.79 -2.34 10.80
N THR A 150 -3.97 -3.33 10.46
CA THR A 150 -3.71 -3.71 9.06
C THR A 150 -3.86 -5.21 8.86
N HIS A 151 -4.57 -5.58 7.80
CA HIS A 151 -4.65 -6.96 7.31
C HIS A 151 -4.75 -6.95 5.79
N PHE A 152 -3.87 -7.71 5.13
CA PHE A 152 -3.82 -7.85 3.69
C PHE A 152 -4.32 -9.21 3.25
N THR A 153 -5.15 -9.26 2.21
CA THR A 153 -5.66 -10.48 1.59
C THR A 153 -5.15 -10.68 0.17
N ASN A 154 -4.62 -9.63 -0.44
CA ASN A 154 -4.15 -9.65 -1.82
C ASN A 154 -3.02 -8.62 -2.04
N PRO A 155 -2.23 -8.73 -3.15
CA PRO A 155 -1.07 -7.87 -3.39
C PRO A 155 -1.40 -6.54 -4.07
N HIS A 156 -2.64 -6.30 -4.48
CA HIS A 156 -3.01 -5.17 -5.37
C HIS A 156 -3.98 -4.17 -4.73
N GLY A 157 -4.73 -4.57 -3.70
CA GLY A 157 -5.68 -3.72 -3.01
C GLY A 157 -7.10 -3.72 -3.59
N LEU A 158 -7.45 -4.69 -4.47
CA LEU A 158 -8.84 -4.89 -4.86
C LEU A 158 -9.69 -5.24 -3.65
N GLN A 159 -10.96 -4.84 -3.70
CA GLN A 159 -11.87 -4.83 -2.57
C GLN A 159 -12.05 -6.21 -1.93
N ASN A 160 -11.88 -6.25 -0.62
CA ASN A 160 -12.21 -7.37 0.25
C ASN A 160 -12.47 -6.81 1.66
N GLU A 161 -13.50 -7.27 2.34
CA GLU A 161 -13.86 -6.77 3.68
C GLU A 161 -12.76 -7.00 4.72
N GLU A 162 -11.97 -8.06 4.55
CA GLU A 162 -10.82 -8.37 5.42
C GLU A 162 -9.51 -7.69 4.97
N HIS A 163 -9.55 -6.87 3.89
CA HIS A 163 -8.40 -6.14 3.39
C HIS A 163 -8.47 -4.68 3.83
N TYR A 164 -7.83 -4.35 4.94
CA TYR A 164 -7.90 -3.02 5.54
C TYR A 164 -6.54 -2.58 6.11
N THR A 165 -6.42 -1.29 6.33
CA THR A 165 -5.28 -0.65 6.98
C THR A 165 -5.74 0.62 7.71
N CYS A 166 -4.79 1.40 8.24
CA CYS A 166 -5.03 2.75 8.73
C CYS A 166 -3.89 3.69 8.29
N ALA A 167 -4.10 5.00 8.42
CA ALA A 167 -3.10 5.99 8.00
C ALA A 167 -1.78 5.85 8.76
N ARG A 168 -1.83 5.56 10.08
CA ARG A 168 -0.64 5.28 10.90
C ARG A 168 0.17 4.13 10.31
N ASP A 169 -0.45 2.99 10.08
CA ASP A 169 0.23 1.77 9.65
C ASP A 169 0.82 1.94 8.25
N MET A 170 0.10 2.62 7.34
CA MET A 170 0.63 2.95 6.01
C MET A 170 1.83 3.90 6.07
N ALA A 171 1.88 4.81 7.03
CA ALA A 171 3.04 5.65 7.25
C ALA A 171 4.26 4.82 7.69
N LEU A 172 4.09 3.86 8.60
CA LEU A 172 5.17 2.94 9.03
C LEU A 172 5.69 2.10 7.85
N ILE A 173 4.78 1.53 7.07
CA ILE A 173 5.12 0.74 5.87
C ILE A 173 5.88 1.60 4.85
N THR A 174 5.40 2.80 4.58
CA THR A 174 6.02 3.73 3.62
C THR A 174 7.39 4.21 4.11
N HIS A 175 7.53 4.48 5.39
CA HIS A 175 8.80 4.84 6.00
C HIS A 175 9.86 3.75 5.78
N ARG A 176 9.52 2.49 6.03
CA ARG A 176 10.41 1.35 5.78
C ARG A 176 10.76 1.20 4.30
N TYR A 177 9.76 1.32 3.40
CA TYR A 177 9.97 1.27 1.95
C TYR A 177 10.94 2.35 1.46
N ASN A 178 10.79 3.58 1.95
CA ASN A 178 11.68 4.69 1.58
C ASN A 178 13.11 4.49 2.08
N ALA A 179 13.30 3.94 3.28
CA ALA A 179 14.62 3.60 3.80
C ALA A 179 15.35 2.62 2.88
N LEU A 180 14.69 1.56 2.42
CA LEU A 180 15.29 0.60 1.49
C LEU A 180 15.63 1.20 0.13
N ARG A 181 14.78 2.08 -0.39
CA ARG A 181 15.01 2.72 -1.69
C ARG A 181 16.21 3.65 -1.69
N SER A 182 16.59 4.21 -0.54
CA SER A 182 17.77 5.07 -0.40
C SER A 182 19.07 4.27 -0.30
N GLU A 183 19.01 2.96 -0.08
CA GLU A 183 20.18 2.07 0.00
C GLU A 183 20.53 1.42 -1.36
N GLU A 184 19.68 1.51 -2.38
CA GLU A 184 19.89 1.01 -3.75
C GLU A 184 20.34 2.11 -4.73
#